data_db0cb5b15f308192006b5d2d0eaa2ded
#
_entry.id   db0cb5b15f308192006b5d2d0eaa2ded
#
_cell.length_a   1.000
_cell.length_b   1.000
_cell.length_c   1.000
_cell.angle_alpha   90.00
_cell.angle_beta   90.00
_cell.angle_gamma   90.00
#
_symmetry.space_group_name_H-M   'P 1'
#
loop_
_entity.id
_entity.type
_entity.pdbx_description
1 polymer ?
#
loop_
_entity_poly.entity_id
_entity_poly.type
_entity_poly.pdbx_seq_one_letter_code
_entity_poly.pdbx_strand_id
1 'polypeptide(L)'
;MFNSKDDDKKTIFIATGNNSKIQDFKLYLGDEFNLESPKTFNIKINIPKGINSIEDNAIAKARAYAYKTGLVSIGDDTGFFIEELNGEPGVALRRWGGELPEETTNAEFWSYFQEKTKNLNNYKCYFKQCVAIVSPTGEMRLVYNVNHGTLNKEKLKLPYNGTDYPLAAAFESENREKTWDEMTDKEKKDFDKAFIDELLKAIDQVIEK
;
A
#
# COMPACT_ATOMS: atom_id res chain seq x y z
N MET A 1 0.78 35.45 14.02
CA MET A 1 1.46 34.46 14.88
C MET A 1 1.54 33.19 14.10
N PHE A 2 2.68 32.87 13.52
CA PHE A 2 2.90 31.60 12.80
C PHE A 2 3.04 30.50 13.85
N ASN A 3 2.35 29.39 13.65
CA ASN A 3 2.33 28.24 14.56
C ASN A 3 3.72 27.56 14.52
N SER A 4 4.49 27.73 15.58
CA SER A 4 5.86 27.20 15.74
C SER A 4 5.95 25.70 16.04
N LYS A 5 4.92 24.91 15.76
CA LYS A 5 4.94 23.46 15.99
C LYS A 5 5.27 22.62 14.77
N ASP A 6 5.20 23.17 13.55
CA ASP A 6 5.50 22.44 12.32
C ASP A 6 6.98 22.47 11.91
N ASP A 7 7.77 23.41 12.44
CA ASP A 7 9.19 23.56 12.07
C ASP A 7 10.13 22.49 12.66
N ASP A 8 9.68 21.74 13.69
CA ASP A 8 10.51 20.72 14.37
C ASP A 8 10.28 19.27 13.87
N LYS A 9 9.28 19.05 13.03
CA LYS A 9 8.98 17.70 12.54
C LYS A 9 10.00 17.25 11.50
N LYS A 10 10.52 16.02 11.68
CA LYS A 10 11.38 15.39 10.67
C LYS A 10 10.59 15.12 9.38
N THR A 11 11.25 15.25 8.25
CA THR A 11 10.64 14.99 6.94
C THR A 11 10.92 13.57 6.48
N ILE A 12 9.86 12.87 6.07
CA ILE A 12 9.93 11.52 5.50
C ILE A 12 9.40 11.55 4.07
N PHE A 13 10.05 10.81 3.18
CA PHE A 13 9.65 10.70 1.79
C PHE A 13 8.86 9.42 1.53
N ILE A 14 7.63 9.53 1.04
CA ILE A 14 6.78 8.41 0.65
C ILE A 14 7.05 8.06 -0.82
N ALA A 15 7.79 6.98 -1.04
CA ALA A 15 8.32 6.56 -2.35
C ALA A 15 7.26 5.87 -3.23
N THR A 16 6.11 6.50 -3.42
CA THR A 16 5.03 6.02 -4.28
C THR A 16 4.35 7.15 -5.04
N GLY A 17 3.91 6.86 -6.26
CA GLY A 17 3.01 7.74 -7.03
C GLY A 17 1.53 7.42 -6.85
N ASN A 18 1.19 6.40 -6.07
CA ASN A 18 -0.20 6.01 -5.81
C ASN A 18 -0.82 6.94 -4.75
N ASN A 19 -1.84 7.71 -5.15
CA ASN A 19 -2.50 8.68 -4.27
C ASN A 19 -3.15 8.02 -3.04
N SER A 20 -3.78 6.86 -3.18
CA SER A 20 -4.41 6.15 -2.06
C SER A 20 -3.37 5.78 -0.99
N LYS A 21 -2.22 5.23 -1.39
CA LYS A 21 -1.12 4.91 -0.47
C LYS A 21 -0.56 6.16 0.22
N ILE A 22 -0.43 7.27 -0.53
CA ILE A 22 0.01 8.55 0.06
C ILE A 22 -0.99 9.02 1.12
N GLN A 23 -2.29 8.89 0.89
CA GLN A 23 -3.32 9.27 1.88
C GLN A 23 -3.28 8.35 3.11
N ASP A 24 -3.11 7.03 2.92
CA ASP A 24 -2.98 6.11 4.05
C ASP A 24 -1.74 6.46 4.91
N PHE A 25 -0.58 6.72 4.32
CA PHE A 25 0.60 7.15 5.08
C PHE A 25 0.41 8.52 5.74
N LYS A 26 -0.30 9.46 5.12
CA LYS A 26 -0.66 10.73 5.76
C LYS A 26 -1.55 10.51 6.97
N LEU A 27 -2.51 9.60 6.85
CA LEU A 27 -3.38 9.22 7.96
C LEU A 27 -2.58 8.61 9.12
N TYR A 28 -1.61 7.72 8.83
CA TYR A 28 -0.84 7.01 9.84
C TYR A 28 0.24 7.87 10.50
N LEU A 29 0.92 8.72 9.75
CA LEU A 29 2.18 9.38 10.15
C LEU A 29 2.09 10.91 10.18
N GLY A 30 1.05 11.52 9.61
CA GLY A 30 0.97 12.97 9.40
C GLY A 30 0.98 13.81 10.68
N ASP A 31 0.64 13.21 11.82
CA ASP A 31 0.70 13.89 13.12
C ASP A 31 2.14 13.98 13.67
N GLU A 32 3.04 13.06 13.27
CA GLU A 32 4.41 12.92 13.78
C GLU A 32 5.47 13.49 12.82
N PHE A 33 5.22 13.43 11.50
CA PHE A 33 6.21 13.76 10.47
C PHE A 33 5.66 14.69 9.39
N ASN A 34 6.56 15.44 8.77
CA ASN A 34 6.29 16.09 7.49
C ASN A 34 6.46 15.06 6.37
N LEU A 35 5.44 14.89 5.52
CA LEU A 35 5.45 13.86 4.48
C LEU A 35 5.57 14.47 3.09
N GLU A 36 6.59 14.02 2.37
CA GLU A 36 6.87 14.38 0.99
C GLU A 36 6.68 13.20 0.04
N SER A 37 6.53 13.46 -1.25
CA SER A 37 6.26 12.43 -2.24
C SER A 37 6.89 12.79 -3.59
N PRO A 38 6.96 11.85 -4.57
CA PRO A 38 7.42 12.16 -5.92
C PRO A 38 6.69 13.33 -6.57
N LYS A 39 5.41 13.51 -6.23
CA LYS A 39 4.58 14.59 -6.78
C LYS A 39 4.97 15.95 -6.19
N THR A 40 5.18 16.04 -4.88
CA THR A 40 5.57 17.31 -4.22
C THR A 40 6.97 17.75 -4.59
N PHE A 41 7.89 16.79 -4.77
CA PHE A 41 9.28 17.06 -5.21
C PHE A 41 9.46 17.17 -6.73
N ASN A 42 8.42 16.91 -7.51
CA ASN A 42 8.49 16.82 -8.98
C ASN A 42 9.62 15.88 -9.46
N ILE A 43 9.78 14.74 -8.79
CA ILE A 43 10.80 13.73 -9.09
C ILE A 43 10.12 12.46 -9.61
N LYS A 44 10.60 11.96 -10.74
CA LYS A 44 10.22 10.64 -11.25
C LYS A 44 11.46 9.78 -11.38
N ILE A 45 11.49 8.66 -10.66
CA ILE A 45 12.53 7.64 -10.80
C ILE A 45 11.92 6.44 -11.51
N ASN A 46 12.59 5.99 -12.56
CA ASN A 46 12.21 4.75 -13.23
C ASN A 46 12.79 3.57 -12.41
N ILE A 47 11.95 2.96 -11.59
CA ILE A 47 12.30 1.78 -10.82
C ILE A 47 11.84 0.58 -11.65
N PRO A 48 12.75 -0.35 -12.02
CA PRO A 48 12.37 -1.54 -12.74
C PRO A 48 11.27 -2.29 -11.97
N LYS A 49 10.12 -2.46 -12.59
CA LYS A 49 9.04 -3.25 -12.01
C LYS A 49 9.37 -4.72 -12.24
N GLY A 50 10.02 -5.35 -11.27
CA GLY A 50 10.19 -6.79 -11.25
C GLY A 50 8.92 -7.49 -10.80
N ILE A 51 8.71 -8.73 -11.25
CA ILE A 51 7.77 -9.68 -10.63
C ILE A 51 8.57 -10.40 -9.52
N ASN A 52 9.16 -9.60 -8.64
CA ASN A 52 9.94 -10.07 -7.51
C ASN A 52 9.01 -10.22 -6.29
N SER A 53 9.57 -10.39 -5.13
CA SER A 53 8.82 -10.35 -3.89
C SER A 53 8.26 -8.93 -3.61
N ILE A 54 7.24 -8.84 -2.76
CA ILE A 54 6.76 -7.54 -2.26
C ILE A 54 7.88 -6.81 -1.50
N GLU A 55 8.76 -7.55 -0.84
CA GLU A 55 9.92 -7.04 -0.12
C GLU A 55 10.90 -6.35 -1.07
N ASP A 56 11.33 -7.03 -2.15
CA ASP A 56 12.25 -6.47 -3.13
C ASP A 56 11.70 -5.20 -3.78
N ASN A 57 10.40 -5.21 -4.11
CA ASN A 57 9.72 -4.07 -4.71
C ASN A 57 9.65 -2.87 -3.74
N ALA A 58 9.32 -3.11 -2.46
CA ALA A 58 9.29 -2.08 -1.43
C ALA A 58 10.68 -1.49 -1.18
N ILE A 59 11.70 -2.35 -1.03
CA ILE A 59 13.10 -1.96 -0.82
C ILE A 59 13.63 -1.15 -1.99
N ALA A 60 13.40 -1.59 -3.22
CA ALA A 60 13.87 -0.88 -4.41
C ALA A 60 13.30 0.55 -4.48
N LYS A 61 12.01 0.72 -4.19
CA LYS A 61 11.36 2.04 -4.12
C LYS A 61 11.99 2.92 -3.05
N ALA A 62 12.05 2.43 -1.80
CA ALA A 62 12.59 3.20 -0.67
C ALA A 62 14.03 3.62 -0.92
N ARG A 63 14.90 2.69 -1.33
CA ARG A 63 16.32 2.95 -1.63
C ARG A 63 16.53 4.01 -2.70
N ALA A 64 15.82 3.88 -3.82
CA ALA A 64 15.97 4.79 -4.94
C ALA A 64 15.65 6.24 -4.53
N TYR A 65 14.59 6.44 -3.76
CA TYR A 65 14.21 7.76 -3.31
C TYR A 65 15.06 8.25 -2.13
N ALA A 66 15.45 7.40 -1.17
CA ALA A 66 16.35 7.79 -0.09
C ALA A 66 17.68 8.32 -0.63
N TYR A 67 18.29 7.61 -1.58
CA TYR A 67 19.51 8.04 -2.24
C TYR A 67 19.33 9.36 -3.01
N LYS A 68 18.19 9.51 -3.73
CA LYS A 68 17.95 10.68 -4.58
C LYS A 68 17.61 11.95 -3.79
N THR A 69 16.87 11.81 -2.68
CA THR A 69 16.34 12.96 -1.92
C THR A 69 17.20 13.33 -0.71
N GLY A 70 18.04 12.42 -0.23
CA GLY A 70 18.75 12.58 1.03
C GLY A 70 17.82 12.48 2.27
N LEU A 71 16.58 11.99 2.10
CA LEU A 71 15.60 11.82 3.16
C LEU A 71 15.39 10.34 3.49
N VAL A 72 15.03 10.04 4.74
CA VAL A 72 14.47 8.72 5.07
C VAL A 72 13.25 8.50 4.19
N SER A 73 13.23 7.38 3.48
CA SER A 73 12.18 7.09 2.50
C SER A 73 11.44 5.79 2.82
N ILE A 74 10.13 5.82 2.64
CA ILE A 74 9.23 4.69 2.82
C ILE A 74 8.81 4.18 1.45
N GLY A 75 9.19 2.94 1.13
CA GLY A 75 8.69 2.20 -0.03
C GLY A 75 7.67 1.16 0.42
N ASP A 76 6.64 0.98 -0.36
CA ASP A 76 5.55 0.07 -0.05
C ASP A 76 5.21 -0.79 -1.25
N ASP A 77 4.97 -2.07 -1.00
CA ASP A 77 4.39 -2.97 -1.99
C ASP A 77 3.36 -3.90 -1.35
N THR A 78 2.34 -4.25 -2.12
CA THR A 78 1.21 -5.02 -1.61
C THR A 78 0.81 -6.07 -2.65
N GLY A 79 0.73 -7.33 -2.19
CA GLY A 79 0.15 -8.43 -2.93
C GLY A 79 -1.25 -8.77 -2.43
N PHE A 80 -2.03 -9.41 -3.29
CA PHE A 80 -3.35 -9.94 -2.98
C PHE A 80 -3.42 -11.41 -3.38
N PHE A 81 -3.86 -12.23 -2.47
CA PHE A 81 -3.75 -13.69 -2.59
C PHE A 81 -5.12 -14.34 -2.37
N ILE A 82 -5.61 -15.10 -3.35
CA ILE A 82 -6.88 -15.84 -3.28
C ILE A 82 -6.55 -17.32 -3.09
N GLU A 83 -7.04 -17.92 -2.01
CA GLU A 83 -6.70 -19.32 -1.65
C GLU A 83 -7.05 -20.31 -2.75
N GLU A 84 -8.26 -20.26 -3.31
CA GLU A 84 -8.73 -21.20 -4.35
C GLU A 84 -7.98 -21.04 -5.67
N LEU A 85 -7.32 -19.88 -5.90
CA LEU A 85 -6.49 -19.64 -7.07
C LEU A 85 -4.99 -19.88 -6.80
N ASN A 86 -4.64 -20.69 -5.79
CA ASN A 86 -3.27 -20.97 -5.39
C ASN A 86 -2.43 -19.72 -5.14
N GLY A 87 -3.06 -18.66 -4.62
CA GLY A 87 -2.42 -17.39 -4.30
C GLY A 87 -2.37 -16.39 -5.45
N GLU A 88 -2.96 -16.67 -6.59
CA GLU A 88 -3.12 -15.64 -7.64
C GLU A 88 -4.08 -14.53 -7.17
N PRO A 89 -3.91 -13.30 -7.65
CA PRO A 89 -2.88 -12.76 -8.56
C PRO A 89 -1.51 -12.50 -7.91
N GLY A 90 -1.38 -12.63 -6.60
CA GLY A 90 -0.10 -12.51 -5.90
C GLY A 90 0.48 -11.09 -5.91
N VAL A 91 1.80 -11.00 -6.05
CA VAL A 91 2.58 -9.74 -6.03
C VAL A 91 2.23 -8.82 -7.21
N ALA A 92 2.01 -9.40 -8.38
CA ALA A 92 1.71 -8.63 -9.59
C ALA A 92 0.20 -8.39 -9.76
N LEU A 93 -0.49 -8.00 -8.67
CA LEU A 93 -1.94 -7.82 -8.61
C LEU A 93 -2.51 -7.10 -9.84
N ARG A 94 -2.03 -5.87 -10.14
CA ARG A 94 -2.59 -5.03 -11.23
C ARG A 94 -2.40 -5.61 -12.63
N ARG A 95 -1.44 -6.48 -12.80
CA ARG A 95 -1.13 -7.10 -14.08
C ARG A 95 -1.43 -8.60 -14.12
N TRP A 96 -2.00 -9.12 -13.04
CA TRP A 96 -2.30 -10.55 -12.88
C TRP A 96 -1.16 -11.44 -13.37
N GLY A 97 0.01 -11.31 -12.75
CA GLY A 97 1.19 -12.07 -13.14
C GLY A 97 1.77 -11.75 -14.54
N GLY A 98 1.28 -10.71 -15.22
CA GLY A 98 1.69 -10.33 -16.58
C GLY A 98 0.63 -10.57 -17.65
N GLU A 99 -0.55 -11.07 -17.29
CA GLU A 99 -1.67 -11.28 -18.22
C GLU A 99 -2.33 -9.97 -18.66
N LEU A 100 -2.21 -8.91 -17.84
CA LEU A 100 -2.74 -7.58 -18.15
C LEU A 100 -1.62 -6.61 -18.50
N PRO A 101 -1.79 -5.75 -19.52
CA PRO A 101 -0.84 -4.70 -19.88
C PRO A 101 -0.68 -3.66 -18.76
N GLU A 102 0.40 -2.87 -18.84
CA GLU A 102 0.73 -1.88 -17.80
C GLU A 102 -0.29 -0.74 -17.73
N GLU A 103 -0.83 -0.34 -18.89
CA GLU A 103 -1.81 0.72 -19.07
C GLU A 103 -3.25 0.30 -18.76
N THR A 104 -3.50 -0.93 -18.29
CA THR A 104 -4.83 -1.41 -17.91
C THR A 104 -5.52 -0.46 -16.93
N THR A 105 -6.68 0.01 -17.32
CA THR A 105 -7.54 0.89 -16.49
C THR A 105 -8.11 0.15 -15.29
N ASN A 106 -8.61 0.88 -14.29
CA ASN A 106 -9.28 0.27 -13.14
C ASN A 106 -10.56 -0.49 -13.54
N ALA A 107 -11.28 0.00 -14.52
CA ALA A 107 -12.50 -0.67 -15.03
C ALA A 107 -12.16 -1.98 -15.76
N GLU A 108 -11.12 -1.99 -16.60
CA GLU A 108 -10.66 -3.21 -17.27
C GLU A 108 -10.13 -4.23 -16.28
N PHE A 109 -9.32 -3.79 -15.31
CA PHE A 109 -8.85 -4.65 -14.23
C PHE A 109 -10.02 -5.25 -13.45
N TRP A 110 -11.04 -4.45 -13.11
CA TRP A 110 -12.22 -4.93 -12.39
C TRP A 110 -12.98 -5.99 -13.17
N SER A 111 -13.23 -5.75 -14.46
CA SER A 111 -13.90 -6.71 -15.34
C SER A 111 -13.12 -8.03 -15.45
N TYR A 112 -11.80 -7.94 -15.57
CA TYR A 112 -10.92 -9.11 -15.61
C TYR A 112 -10.93 -9.86 -14.27
N PHE A 113 -10.88 -9.15 -13.16
CA PHE A 113 -10.97 -9.72 -11.82
C PHE A 113 -12.29 -10.46 -11.59
N GLN A 114 -13.42 -9.87 -12.02
CA GLN A 114 -14.73 -10.53 -11.98
C GLN A 114 -14.73 -11.83 -12.77
N GLU A 115 -14.15 -11.83 -13.97
CA GLU A 115 -14.08 -13.04 -14.82
C GLU A 115 -13.26 -14.16 -14.15
N LYS A 116 -12.11 -13.82 -13.57
CA LYS A 116 -11.25 -14.79 -12.87
C LYS A 116 -11.88 -15.35 -11.61
N THR A 117 -12.75 -14.59 -10.95
CA THR A 117 -13.34 -14.97 -9.64
C THR A 117 -14.78 -15.49 -9.73
N LYS A 118 -15.42 -15.46 -10.89
CA LYS A 118 -16.85 -15.80 -11.04
C LYS A 118 -17.24 -17.20 -10.60
N ASN A 119 -16.33 -18.17 -10.72
CA ASN A 119 -16.58 -19.58 -10.46
C ASN A 119 -15.96 -20.08 -9.15
N LEU A 120 -15.48 -19.19 -8.28
CA LEU A 120 -14.93 -19.60 -6.99
C LEU A 120 -16.02 -20.21 -6.10
N ASN A 121 -15.66 -21.27 -5.38
CA ASN A 121 -16.44 -21.86 -4.29
C ASN A 121 -16.01 -21.29 -2.95
N ASN A 122 -14.70 -21.00 -2.81
CA ASN A 122 -14.11 -20.38 -1.63
C ASN A 122 -13.56 -18.99 -2.00
N TYR A 123 -14.08 -17.97 -1.35
CA TYR A 123 -13.70 -16.57 -1.58
C TYR A 123 -12.66 -16.05 -0.56
N LYS A 124 -12.04 -16.95 0.24
CA LYS A 124 -10.99 -16.56 1.20
C LYS A 124 -9.79 -16.00 0.48
N CYS A 125 -9.31 -14.90 1.01
CA CYS A 125 -8.20 -14.16 0.44
C CYS A 125 -7.49 -13.34 1.52
N TYR A 126 -6.33 -12.80 1.18
CA TYR A 126 -5.64 -11.86 2.07
C TYR A 126 -4.82 -10.85 1.29
N PHE A 127 -4.67 -9.66 1.85
CA PHE A 127 -3.65 -8.72 1.49
C PHE A 127 -2.39 -8.98 2.31
N LYS A 128 -1.23 -8.94 1.68
CA LYS A 128 0.06 -8.88 2.35
C LYS A 128 0.80 -7.64 1.86
N GLN A 129 1.13 -6.75 2.77
CA GLN A 129 1.87 -5.53 2.53
C GLN A 129 3.26 -5.64 3.17
N CYS A 130 4.27 -5.15 2.46
CA CYS A 130 5.59 -4.89 3.00
C CYS A 130 5.92 -3.41 2.86
N VAL A 131 6.32 -2.81 3.97
CA VAL A 131 6.81 -1.42 4.03
C VAL A 131 8.30 -1.44 4.36
N ALA A 132 9.11 -0.91 3.46
CA ALA A 132 10.54 -0.73 3.66
C ALA A 132 10.83 0.72 4.05
N ILE A 133 11.50 0.93 5.17
CA ILE A 133 12.00 2.23 5.63
C ILE A 133 13.50 2.24 5.41
N VAL A 134 14.02 3.19 4.64
CA VAL A 134 15.45 3.24 4.27
C VAL A 134 15.99 4.64 4.49
N SER A 135 17.13 4.75 5.20
CA SER A 135 17.86 6.01 5.34
C SER A 135 18.75 6.31 4.12
N PRO A 136 19.19 7.55 3.93
CA PRO A 136 20.16 7.89 2.89
C PRO A 136 21.51 7.14 3.02
N THR A 137 21.87 6.72 4.23
CA THR A 137 23.09 5.96 4.54
C THR A 137 22.94 4.46 4.32
N GLY A 138 21.70 3.96 4.07
CA GLY A 138 21.41 2.57 3.76
C GLY A 138 20.88 1.74 4.95
N GLU A 139 20.74 2.33 6.14
CA GLU A 139 20.03 1.64 7.24
C GLU A 139 18.59 1.33 6.81
N MET A 140 18.11 0.14 7.18
CA MET A 140 16.82 -0.34 6.68
C MET A 140 16.06 -1.13 7.74
N ARG A 141 14.74 -0.98 7.72
CA ARG A 141 13.77 -1.84 8.43
C ARG A 141 12.64 -2.23 7.51
N LEU A 142 12.07 -3.41 7.76
CA LEU A 142 10.87 -3.90 7.09
C LEU A 142 9.75 -4.06 8.12
N VAL A 143 8.57 -3.61 7.76
CA VAL A 143 7.34 -3.78 8.54
C VAL A 143 6.29 -4.44 7.64
N TYR A 144 5.49 -5.32 8.23
CA TYR A 144 4.50 -6.10 7.49
C TYR A 144 3.10 -5.85 8.03
N ASN A 145 2.14 -5.82 7.10
CA ASN A 145 0.72 -5.90 7.43
C ASN A 145 0.09 -7.05 6.65
N VAL A 146 -0.65 -7.93 7.34
CA VAL A 146 -1.39 -9.02 6.70
C VAL A 146 -2.85 -8.91 7.12
N ASN A 147 -3.73 -8.79 6.15
CA ASN A 147 -5.15 -8.62 6.38
C ASN A 147 -5.92 -9.76 5.71
N HIS A 148 -6.37 -10.73 6.50
CA HIS A 148 -7.18 -11.85 6.05
C HIS A 148 -8.65 -11.43 5.92
N GLY A 149 -9.34 -12.04 4.96
CA GLY A 149 -10.72 -11.77 4.70
C GLY A 149 -11.33 -12.62 3.59
N THR A 150 -12.46 -12.15 3.12
CA THR A 150 -13.18 -12.78 2.01
C THR A 150 -13.59 -11.73 0.98
N LEU A 151 -13.72 -12.18 -0.27
CA LEU A 151 -14.38 -11.37 -1.29
C LEU A 151 -15.89 -11.54 -1.19
N ASN A 152 -16.61 -10.42 -1.09
CA ASN A 152 -18.06 -10.43 -1.10
C ASN A 152 -18.58 -10.74 -2.51
N LYS A 153 -19.20 -11.90 -2.65
CA LYS A 153 -19.71 -12.42 -3.93
C LYS A 153 -20.71 -11.49 -4.62
N GLU A 154 -21.55 -10.82 -3.84
CA GLU A 154 -22.58 -9.94 -4.42
C GLU A 154 -21.95 -8.61 -4.86
N LYS A 155 -21.00 -8.08 -4.09
CA LYS A 155 -20.26 -6.87 -4.49
C LYS A 155 -19.39 -7.10 -5.73
N LEU A 156 -18.84 -8.32 -5.89
CA LEU A 156 -18.10 -8.70 -7.10
C LEU A 156 -18.93 -8.66 -8.39
N LYS A 157 -20.25 -8.77 -8.32
CA LYS A 157 -21.15 -8.69 -9.48
C LYS A 157 -21.49 -7.25 -9.89
N LEU A 158 -21.20 -6.28 -9.05
CA LEU A 158 -21.50 -4.88 -9.31
C LEU A 158 -20.52 -4.30 -10.34
N PRO A 159 -20.96 -3.30 -11.13
CA PRO A 159 -20.04 -2.61 -12.02
C PRO A 159 -18.97 -1.85 -11.21
N TYR A 160 -17.86 -1.56 -11.87
CA TYR A 160 -16.80 -0.74 -11.27
C TYR A 160 -17.37 0.63 -10.81
N ASN A 161 -17.11 1.00 -9.56
CA ASN A 161 -17.69 2.16 -8.90
C ASN A 161 -16.86 3.46 -9.02
N GLY A 162 -15.75 3.42 -9.78
CA GLY A 162 -14.90 4.59 -10.00
C GLY A 162 -13.82 4.84 -8.93
N THR A 163 -13.66 3.94 -7.95
CA THR A 163 -12.63 4.09 -6.90
C THR A 163 -11.22 3.85 -7.43
N ASP A 164 -10.22 4.50 -6.82
CA ASP A 164 -8.80 4.28 -7.17
C ASP A 164 -8.30 2.87 -6.82
N TYR A 165 -9.02 2.16 -5.95
CA TYR A 165 -8.68 0.81 -5.50
C TYR A 165 -9.87 -0.15 -5.62
N PRO A 166 -10.11 -0.76 -6.79
CA PRO A 166 -11.32 -1.54 -7.08
C PRO A 166 -11.61 -2.67 -6.07
N LEU A 167 -10.57 -3.33 -5.54
CA LEU A 167 -10.76 -4.44 -4.61
C LEU A 167 -11.25 -4.02 -3.22
N ALA A 168 -11.01 -2.78 -2.81
CA ALA A 168 -11.46 -2.29 -1.50
C ALA A 168 -12.99 -2.35 -1.36
N ALA A 169 -13.72 -2.22 -2.48
CA ALA A 169 -15.17 -2.29 -2.50
C ALA A 169 -15.74 -3.70 -2.26
N ALA A 170 -14.97 -4.75 -2.55
CA ALA A 170 -15.43 -6.13 -2.44
C ALA A 170 -14.73 -6.95 -1.33
N PHE A 171 -13.61 -6.47 -0.80
CA PHE A 171 -12.88 -7.15 0.25
C PHE A 171 -13.50 -6.86 1.62
N GLU A 172 -13.86 -7.92 2.33
CA GLU A 172 -14.35 -7.89 3.70
C GLU A 172 -13.31 -8.58 4.60
N SER A 173 -12.71 -7.82 5.50
CA SER A 173 -11.73 -8.33 6.46
C SER A 173 -12.42 -9.19 7.52
N GLU A 174 -11.75 -10.25 7.98
CA GLU A 174 -12.25 -11.11 9.08
C GLU A 174 -12.46 -10.34 10.39
N ASN A 175 -11.75 -9.23 10.57
CA ASN A 175 -11.76 -8.46 11.81
C ASN A 175 -12.60 -7.17 11.73
N ARG A 176 -13.42 -6.99 10.68
CA ARG A 176 -14.27 -5.80 10.54
C ARG A 176 -15.52 -6.08 9.71
N GLU A 177 -16.59 -5.37 10.00
CA GLU A 177 -17.87 -5.48 9.29
C GLU A 177 -17.97 -4.56 8.07
N LYS A 178 -17.12 -3.53 7.99
CA LYS A 178 -17.11 -2.53 6.91
C LYS A 178 -15.98 -2.79 5.94
N THR A 179 -16.17 -2.43 4.67
CA THR A 179 -15.07 -2.33 3.72
C THR A 179 -14.17 -1.14 4.07
N TRP A 180 -12.95 -1.10 3.51
CA TRP A 180 -12.00 -0.01 3.77
C TRP A 180 -12.57 1.37 3.42
N ASP A 181 -13.31 1.46 2.31
CA ASP A 181 -13.90 2.71 1.84
C ASP A 181 -15.08 3.19 2.71
N GLU A 182 -15.73 2.28 3.44
CA GLU A 182 -16.83 2.60 4.36
C GLU A 182 -16.34 3.02 5.77
N MET A 183 -15.04 2.84 6.06
CA MET A 183 -14.46 3.19 7.37
C MET A 183 -14.10 4.66 7.45
N THR A 184 -14.35 5.26 8.61
CA THR A 184 -13.81 6.58 8.97
C THR A 184 -12.30 6.51 9.21
N ASP A 185 -11.61 7.65 9.16
CA ASP A 185 -10.17 7.73 9.44
C ASP A 185 -9.82 7.18 10.83
N LYS A 186 -10.67 7.41 11.82
CA LYS A 186 -10.49 6.85 13.15
C LYS A 186 -10.58 5.32 13.14
N GLU A 187 -11.60 4.75 12.49
CA GLU A 187 -11.76 3.30 12.38
C GLU A 187 -10.59 2.65 11.65
N LYS A 188 -10.04 3.30 10.62
CA LYS A 188 -8.83 2.85 9.90
C LYS A 188 -7.60 2.86 10.82
N LYS A 189 -7.37 3.94 11.57
CA LYS A 189 -6.27 4.02 12.55
C LYS A 189 -6.41 2.98 13.65
N ASP A 190 -7.61 2.78 14.18
CA ASP A 190 -7.87 1.79 15.22
C ASP A 190 -7.66 0.35 14.71
N PHE A 191 -8.07 0.07 13.47
CA PHE A 191 -7.88 -1.22 12.81
C PHE A 191 -6.40 -1.55 12.57
N ASP A 192 -5.65 -0.61 12.04
CA ASP A 192 -4.22 -0.77 11.72
C ASP A 192 -3.29 -0.36 12.86
N LYS A 193 -3.82 -0.18 14.09
CA LYS A 193 -3.04 0.35 15.21
C LYS A 193 -1.72 -0.39 15.46
N ALA A 194 -1.73 -1.71 15.50
CA ALA A 194 -0.54 -2.52 15.72
C ALA A 194 0.52 -2.32 14.62
N PHE A 195 0.07 -2.24 13.37
CA PHE A 195 0.93 -1.94 12.23
C PHE A 195 1.51 -0.52 12.30
N ILE A 196 0.69 0.46 12.66
CA ILE A 196 1.12 1.86 12.82
C ILE A 196 2.17 1.98 13.93
N ASP A 197 1.94 1.34 15.09
CA ASP A 197 2.88 1.34 16.21
C ASP A 197 4.24 0.72 15.81
N GLU A 198 4.22 -0.38 15.05
CA GLU A 198 5.44 -1.02 14.53
C GLU A 198 6.14 -0.15 13.47
N LEU A 199 5.38 0.49 12.60
CA LEU A 199 5.90 1.41 11.57
C LEU A 199 6.61 2.61 12.21
N LEU A 200 5.99 3.26 13.20
CA LEU A 200 6.59 4.39 13.94
C LEU A 200 7.90 3.97 14.62
N LYS A 201 7.90 2.84 15.32
CA LYS A 201 9.10 2.29 15.94
C LYS A 201 10.22 2.00 14.93
N ALA A 202 9.88 1.46 13.76
CA ALA A 202 10.85 1.17 12.72
C ALA A 202 11.44 2.45 12.11
N ILE A 203 10.62 3.51 11.95
CA ILE A 203 11.06 4.81 11.49
C ILE A 203 12.07 5.42 12.48
N ASP A 204 11.75 5.42 13.78
CA ASP A 204 12.65 5.95 14.82
C ASP A 204 14.01 5.24 14.78
N GLN A 205 14.02 3.91 14.67
CA GLN A 205 15.26 3.13 14.59
C GLN A 205 16.13 3.44 13.36
N VAL A 206 15.54 3.92 12.27
CA VAL A 206 16.26 4.30 11.05
C VAL A 206 16.75 5.75 11.12
N ILE A 207 16.00 6.63 11.82
CA ILE A 207 16.35 8.06 11.97
C ILE A 207 17.44 8.30 13.01
N GLU A 208 17.51 7.47 14.05
CA GLU A 208 18.46 7.65 15.19
C GLU A 208 19.89 7.20 14.87
N LYS A 209 20.13 6.57 13.70
CA LYS A 209 21.43 6.08 13.27
C LYS A 209 22.03 6.91 12.13
#